data_367300a79bba0722e84c1f3eaedbb363
#
_entry.id   367300a79bba0722e84c1f3eaedbb363
#
_cell.length_a   1.000
_cell.length_b   1.000
_cell.length_c   1.000
_cell.angle_alpha   90.00
_cell.angle_beta   90.00
_cell.angle_gamma   90.00
#
_symmetry.space_group_name_H-M   'P 1'
#
loop_
_entity.id
_entity.type
_entity.pdbx_description
1 polymer ?
#
loop_
_entity_poly.entity_id
_entity_poly.type
_entity_poly.pdbx_seq_one_letter_code
_entity_poly.pdbx_strand_id
1 'polypeptide(L)'
;MLESYLKQETERQKLGIPPLPLNPEETAEVCRLLESPPAGQEEFLLDLIKNRVSPGVDPAAEVKAAWLARVAKGEAASPLVPKKDAVFLLGTMLGGYNVGPLVDLLDDPALAPDAAEALKHIILVYGAFDAVVEKSGSNLHARSVLESWAAGEWFLKRPGFPDKMTFKVFKVDGEINTDDFSPAKHASTRPDIPLHSLAMGETCFPGGIETIRKFREEGHRVVFVGDVVGTGSSRKSACNSVMWHIGEDIPYIPNKRRAGVVIGGLIAPIFFNTTEDSGGLPLLAEVGRMKTGDLITLDTGTGEILNEAGEVIARFEFKPPTLR
;
A
#
# COMPACT_ATOMS: atom_id res chain seq x y z
N MET A 1 0.85 -25.48 11.49
CA MET A 1 0.33 -24.36 10.63
C MET A 1 1.42 -23.39 10.21
N LEU A 2 2.26 -22.91 11.11
CA LEU A 2 3.43 -22.08 10.69
C LEU A 2 4.42 -22.85 9.81
N GLU A 3 4.47 -24.17 9.88
CA GLU A 3 5.30 -24.97 8.96
C GLU A 3 4.87 -24.81 7.49
N SER A 4 3.57 -24.71 7.22
CA SER A 4 3.07 -24.47 5.86
C SER A 4 3.46 -23.07 5.38
N TYR A 5 3.38 -22.08 6.25
CA TYR A 5 3.80 -20.71 5.96
C TYR A 5 5.31 -20.67 5.66
N LEU A 6 6.16 -21.23 6.49
CA LEU A 6 7.62 -21.27 6.29
C LEU A 6 8.02 -22.03 5.02
N LYS A 7 7.29 -23.10 4.68
CA LYS A 7 7.52 -23.83 3.43
C LYS A 7 7.22 -22.98 2.21
N GLN A 8 6.04 -22.32 2.17
CA GLN A 8 5.68 -21.48 1.05
C GLN A 8 6.57 -20.23 0.98
N GLU A 9 7.02 -19.68 2.10
CA GLU A 9 8.00 -18.61 2.15
C GLU A 9 9.30 -19.01 1.46
N THR A 10 9.84 -20.20 1.79
CA THR A 10 11.05 -20.74 1.17
C THR A 10 10.91 -20.93 -0.35
N GLU A 11 9.75 -21.42 -0.79
CA GLU A 11 9.46 -21.62 -2.23
C GLU A 11 9.38 -20.27 -2.97
N ARG A 12 8.73 -19.28 -2.37
CA ARG A 12 8.55 -17.95 -2.97
C ARG A 12 9.83 -17.11 -2.97
N GLN A 13 10.67 -17.30 -1.95
CA GLN A 13 11.98 -16.65 -1.88
C GLN A 13 12.87 -17.04 -3.07
N LYS A 14 12.77 -18.27 -3.58
CA LYS A 14 13.47 -18.72 -4.80
C LYS A 14 13.06 -17.94 -6.04
N LEU A 15 11.84 -17.39 -6.05
CA LEU A 15 11.31 -16.54 -7.11
C LEU A 15 11.62 -15.05 -6.86
N GLY A 16 12.25 -14.70 -5.73
CA GLY A 16 12.50 -13.31 -5.34
C GLY A 16 11.24 -12.53 -4.96
N ILE A 17 10.20 -13.22 -4.48
CA ILE A 17 8.92 -12.62 -4.06
C ILE A 17 8.60 -12.96 -2.61
N PRO A 18 7.86 -12.10 -1.89
CA PRO A 18 7.50 -12.35 -0.49
C PRO A 18 6.51 -13.51 -0.36
N PRO A 19 6.41 -14.10 0.85
CA PRO A 19 5.40 -15.10 1.15
C PRO A 19 3.98 -14.56 0.92
N LEU A 20 2.99 -15.46 0.77
CA LEU A 20 1.58 -15.07 0.79
C LEU A 20 1.23 -14.47 2.16
N PRO A 21 0.23 -13.57 2.22
CA PRO A 21 -0.35 -13.18 3.50
C PRO A 21 -0.86 -14.41 4.27
N LEU A 22 -0.91 -14.28 5.59
CA LEU A 22 -1.50 -15.30 6.46
C LEU A 22 -2.98 -15.48 6.12
N ASN A 23 -3.40 -16.74 6.08
CA ASN A 23 -4.82 -17.09 6.04
C ASN A 23 -5.46 -17.03 7.45
N PRO A 24 -6.78 -17.20 7.61
CA PRO A 24 -7.44 -17.13 8.91
C PRO A 24 -6.90 -18.12 9.95
N GLU A 25 -6.60 -19.35 9.54
CA GLU A 25 -6.11 -20.41 10.43
C GLU A 25 -4.67 -20.10 10.89
N GLU A 26 -3.81 -19.65 9.99
CA GLU A 26 -2.45 -19.22 10.33
C GLU A 26 -2.47 -17.98 11.23
N THR A 27 -3.39 -17.04 10.96
CA THR A 27 -3.57 -15.83 11.81
C THR A 27 -4.03 -16.20 13.20
N ALA A 28 -4.97 -17.12 13.35
CA ALA A 28 -5.42 -17.63 14.66
C ALA A 28 -4.28 -18.30 15.43
N GLU A 29 -3.44 -19.06 14.75
CA GLU A 29 -2.27 -19.68 15.38
C GLU A 29 -1.24 -18.65 15.83
N VAL A 30 -0.96 -17.62 15.02
CA VAL A 30 -0.07 -16.52 15.41
C VAL A 30 -0.63 -15.79 16.64
N CYS A 31 -1.92 -15.49 16.68
CA CYS A 31 -2.56 -14.87 17.84
C CYS A 31 -2.40 -15.73 19.11
N ARG A 32 -2.60 -17.03 19.00
CA ARG A 32 -2.41 -17.98 20.13
C ARG A 32 -0.96 -18.01 20.61
N LEU A 33 0.00 -18.03 19.68
CA LEU A 33 1.43 -18.00 20.01
C LEU A 33 1.85 -16.67 20.64
N LEU A 34 1.23 -15.54 20.26
CA LEU A 34 1.48 -14.24 20.86
C LEU A 34 0.97 -14.13 22.31
N GLU A 35 0.03 -14.96 22.73
CA GLU A 35 -0.40 -15.05 24.14
C GLU A 35 0.65 -15.76 25.03
N SER A 36 1.44 -16.68 24.45
CA SER A 36 2.54 -17.39 25.12
C SER A 36 3.66 -17.69 24.08
N PRO A 37 4.48 -16.69 23.76
CA PRO A 37 5.44 -16.80 22.68
C PRO A 37 6.57 -17.78 23.04
N PRO A 38 6.90 -18.71 22.11
CA PRO A 38 8.08 -19.54 22.26
C PRO A 38 9.35 -18.67 22.24
N ALA A 39 10.32 -19.01 23.09
CA ALA A 39 11.58 -18.28 23.18
C ALA A 39 12.30 -18.21 21.83
N GLY A 40 12.72 -17.02 21.45
CA GLY A 40 13.43 -16.74 20.19
C GLY A 40 12.53 -16.58 18.95
N GLN A 41 11.20 -16.60 19.10
CA GLN A 41 10.25 -16.36 18.00
C GLN A 41 9.49 -15.02 18.15
N GLU A 42 9.82 -14.22 19.14
CA GLU A 42 9.08 -13.02 19.51
C GLU A 42 9.00 -12.01 18.37
N GLU A 43 10.14 -11.65 17.76
CA GLU A 43 10.20 -10.70 16.66
C GLU A 43 9.47 -11.23 15.41
N PHE A 44 9.65 -12.50 15.10
CA PHE A 44 8.99 -13.15 13.98
C PHE A 44 7.46 -13.11 14.11
N LEU A 45 6.93 -13.50 15.28
CA LEU A 45 5.49 -13.46 15.54
C LEU A 45 4.92 -12.04 15.50
N LEU A 46 5.67 -11.06 16.01
CA LEU A 46 5.29 -9.64 15.90
C LEU A 46 5.27 -9.16 14.46
N ASP A 47 6.24 -9.55 13.65
CA ASP A 47 6.26 -9.22 12.23
C ASP A 47 5.06 -9.82 11.50
N LEU A 48 4.76 -11.10 11.76
CA LEU A 48 3.62 -11.78 11.16
C LEU A 48 2.30 -11.05 11.45
N ILE A 49 2.00 -10.76 12.70
CA ILE A 49 0.73 -10.11 13.05
C ILE A 49 0.65 -8.65 12.57
N LYS A 50 1.77 -7.95 12.51
CA LYS A 50 1.84 -6.56 12.04
C LYS A 50 1.72 -6.47 10.53
N ASN A 51 2.52 -7.25 9.81
CA ASN A 51 2.84 -6.99 8.41
C ASN A 51 2.35 -8.09 7.44
N ARG A 52 1.87 -9.24 7.95
CA ARG A 52 1.53 -10.38 7.08
C ARG A 52 0.05 -10.75 7.07
N VAL A 53 -0.82 -9.96 7.71
CA VAL A 53 -2.28 -10.13 7.66
C VAL A 53 -2.86 -9.06 6.74
N SER A 54 -3.55 -9.47 5.67
CA SER A 54 -4.25 -8.54 4.77
C SER A 54 -5.33 -7.78 5.53
N PRO A 55 -5.39 -6.45 5.43
CA PRO A 55 -6.38 -5.65 6.15
C PRO A 55 -7.74 -5.59 5.43
N GLY A 56 -8.67 -4.82 5.99
CA GLY A 56 -9.99 -4.54 5.42
C GLY A 56 -10.97 -5.67 5.71
N VAL A 57 -11.53 -6.27 4.66
CA VAL A 57 -12.57 -7.31 4.74
C VAL A 57 -12.05 -8.73 4.47
N ASP A 58 -10.74 -8.91 4.49
CA ASP A 58 -10.13 -10.23 4.39
C ASP A 58 -10.54 -11.08 5.62
N PRO A 59 -10.89 -12.36 5.47
CA PRO A 59 -11.23 -13.21 6.61
C PRO A 59 -10.14 -13.31 7.69
N ALA A 60 -8.86 -13.23 7.32
CA ALA A 60 -7.76 -13.18 8.28
C ALA A 60 -7.75 -11.88 9.10
N ALA A 61 -8.23 -10.76 8.51
CA ALA A 61 -8.39 -9.50 9.23
C ALA A 61 -9.44 -9.60 10.33
N GLU A 62 -10.51 -10.38 10.14
CA GLU A 62 -11.52 -10.62 11.18
C GLU A 62 -10.89 -11.26 12.40
N VAL A 63 -10.09 -12.30 12.20
CA VAL A 63 -9.38 -13.01 13.27
C VAL A 63 -8.43 -12.09 14.02
N LYS A 64 -7.62 -11.32 13.26
CA LYS A 64 -6.69 -10.33 13.83
C LYS A 64 -7.44 -9.27 14.65
N ALA A 65 -8.49 -8.68 14.10
CA ALA A 65 -9.26 -7.63 14.78
C ALA A 65 -9.92 -8.14 16.05
N ALA A 66 -10.52 -9.32 16.02
CA ALA A 66 -11.14 -9.94 17.20
C ALA A 66 -10.12 -10.20 18.31
N TRP A 67 -8.93 -10.72 17.96
CA TRP A 67 -7.88 -10.94 18.96
C TRP A 67 -7.34 -9.63 19.54
N LEU A 68 -7.05 -8.63 18.70
CA LEU A 68 -6.58 -7.31 19.16
C LEU A 68 -7.61 -6.62 20.06
N ALA A 69 -8.91 -6.75 19.76
CA ALA A 69 -9.98 -6.23 20.59
C ALA A 69 -9.99 -6.89 21.99
N ARG A 70 -9.82 -8.20 22.06
CA ARG A 70 -9.69 -8.93 23.35
C ARG A 70 -8.48 -8.50 24.15
N VAL A 71 -7.34 -8.30 23.49
CA VAL A 71 -6.10 -7.78 24.14
C VAL A 71 -6.34 -6.37 24.68
N ALA A 72 -6.92 -5.47 23.89
CA ALA A 72 -7.23 -4.11 24.32
C ALA A 72 -8.17 -4.08 25.53
N LYS A 73 -9.23 -4.90 25.51
CA LYS A 73 -10.19 -5.04 26.63
C LYS A 73 -9.59 -5.77 27.85
N GLY A 74 -8.45 -6.43 27.72
CA GLY A 74 -7.83 -7.24 28.79
C GLY A 74 -8.44 -8.63 28.97
N GLU A 75 -9.19 -9.10 27.99
CA GLU A 75 -9.78 -10.45 27.91
C GLU A 75 -8.77 -11.49 27.38
N ALA A 76 -7.72 -11.03 26.72
CA ALA A 76 -6.55 -11.79 26.37
C ALA A 76 -5.30 -11.02 26.79
N ALA A 77 -4.20 -11.72 27.05
CA ALA A 77 -2.94 -11.10 27.43
C ALA A 77 -1.81 -11.55 26.48
N SER A 78 -0.99 -10.61 26.05
CA SER A 78 0.23 -10.90 25.30
C SER A 78 1.40 -10.11 25.91
N PRO A 79 2.53 -10.74 26.20
CA PRO A 79 3.71 -10.02 26.67
C PRO A 79 4.31 -9.11 25.59
N LEU A 80 3.97 -9.34 24.32
CA LEU A 80 4.54 -8.64 23.17
C LEU A 80 3.62 -7.55 22.60
N VAL A 81 2.32 -7.58 22.93
CA VAL A 81 1.32 -6.63 22.43
C VAL A 81 0.56 -6.02 23.60
N PRO A 82 1.06 -4.93 24.19
CA PRO A 82 0.32 -4.17 25.21
C PRO A 82 -1.01 -3.64 24.68
N LYS A 83 -1.94 -3.27 25.58
CA LYS A 83 -3.27 -2.78 25.21
C LYS A 83 -3.25 -1.61 24.22
N LYS A 84 -2.36 -0.63 24.41
CA LYS A 84 -2.22 0.53 23.51
C LYS A 84 -1.71 0.11 22.13
N ASP A 85 -0.78 -0.85 22.07
CA ASP A 85 -0.27 -1.38 20.79
C ASP A 85 -1.37 -2.15 20.05
N ALA A 86 -2.25 -2.85 20.77
CA ALA A 86 -3.41 -3.49 20.17
C ALA A 86 -4.37 -2.47 19.55
N VAL A 87 -4.64 -1.33 20.22
CA VAL A 87 -5.43 -0.23 19.66
C VAL A 87 -4.75 0.37 18.42
N PHE A 88 -3.44 0.62 18.50
CA PHE A 88 -2.67 1.11 17.36
C PHE A 88 -2.78 0.16 16.14
N LEU A 89 -2.59 -1.15 16.38
CA LEU A 89 -2.68 -2.16 15.31
C LEU A 89 -4.09 -2.25 14.72
N LEU A 90 -5.16 -2.11 15.53
CA LEU A 90 -6.51 -1.95 15.02
C LEU A 90 -6.63 -0.74 14.09
N GLY A 91 -6.02 0.38 14.44
CA GLY A 91 -6.00 1.60 13.62
C GLY A 91 -5.32 1.43 12.26
N THR A 92 -4.41 0.46 12.11
CA THR A 92 -3.70 0.20 10.83
C THR A 92 -4.50 -0.62 9.81
N MET A 93 -5.71 -1.10 10.15
CA MET A 93 -6.44 -2.11 9.37
C MET A 93 -7.40 -1.53 8.31
N LEU A 94 -7.37 -0.24 8.01
CA LEU A 94 -8.05 0.47 6.91
C LEU A 94 -9.60 0.52 6.97
N GLY A 95 -10.24 -0.08 7.93
CA GLY A 95 -11.70 -0.21 8.02
C GLY A 95 -12.17 -1.66 7.94
N GLY A 96 -13.46 -1.91 8.09
CA GLY A 96 -14.04 -3.25 8.18
C GLY A 96 -14.08 -3.75 9.63
N TYR A 97 -13.52 -4.92 9.90
CA TYR A 97 -13.61 -5.62 11.20
C TYR A 97 -13.01 -4.88 12.40
N ASN A 98 -12.11 -3.94 12.17
CA ASN A 98 -11.45 -3.16 13.23
C ASN A 98 -12.29 -1.97 13.73
N VAL A 99 -13.30 -1.52 12.97
CA VAL A 99 -14.03 -0.28 13.28
C VAL A 99 -14.90 -0.43 14.51
N GLY A 100 -15.71 -1.48 14.59
CA GLY A 100 -16.55 -1.77 15.75
C GLY A 100 -15.76 -1.81 17.07
N PRO A 101 -14.70 -2.62 17.17
CA PRO A 101 -13.82 -2.62 18.34
C PRO A 101 -13.26 -1.25 18.73
N LEU A 102 -12.84 -0.41 17.77
CA LEU A 102 -12.35 0.94 18.06
C LEU A 102 -13.47 1.86 18.58
N VAL A 103 -14.69 1.74 18.05
CA VAL A 103 -15.87 2.49 18.55
C VAL A 103 -16.22 2.07 19.97
N ASP A 104 -16.15 0.78 20.29
CA ASP A 104 -16.38 0.29 21.67
C ASP A 104 -15.34 0.88 22.64
N LEU A 105 -14.07 0.95 22.23
CA LEU A 105 -12.97 1.45 23.06
C LEU A 105 -13.04 2.97 23.31
N LEU A 106 -13.90 3.73 22.64
CA LEU A 106 -14.17 5.12 22.98
C LEU A 106 -14.76 5.29 24.40
N ASP A 107 -15.35 4.23 24.97
CA ASP A 107 -15.91 4.24 26.30
C ASP A 107 -14.89 3.82 27.39
N ASP A 108 -13.70 3.37 27.01
CA ASP A 108 -12.61 3.04 27.93
C ASP A 108 -11.78 4.29 28.24
N PRO A 109 -11.79 4.86 29.48
CA PRO A 109 -11.09 6.10 29.77
C PRO A 109 -9.58 6.05 29.51
N ALA A 110 -8.96 4.87 29.57
CA ALA A 110 -7.51 4.71 29.37
C ALA A 110 -7.13 4.58 27.88
N LEU A 111 -8.05 4.11 27.04
CA LEU A 111 -7.80 3.81 25.62
C LEU A 111 -8.57 4.71 24.65
N ALA A 112 -9.60 5.44 25.15
CA ALA A 112 -10.42 6.33 24.30
C ALA A 112 -9.62 7.36 23.50
N PRO A 113 -8.55 7.99 24.04
CA PRO A 113 -7.73 8.89 23.23
C PRO A 113 -7.07 8.18 22.04
N ASP A 114 -6.49 6.99 22.26
CA ASP A 114 -5.80 6.21 21.23
C ASP A 114 -6.81 5.66 20.19
N ALA A 115 -7.99 5.21 20.64
CA ALA A 115 -9.08 4.74 19.79
C ALA A 115 -9.65 5.88 18.92
N ALA A 116 -9.84 7.06 19.49
CA ALA A 116 -10.29 8.23 18.74
C ALA A 116 -9.28 8.64 17.66
N GLU A 117 -7.99 8.65 17.99
CA GLU A 117 -6.95 8.97 17.02
C GLU A 117 -6.94 7.95 15.87
N ALA A 118 -7.05 6.65 16.17
CA ALA A 118 -7.17 5.61 15.16
C ALA A 118 -8.38 5.83 14.24
N LEU A 119 -9.56 6.13 14.80
CA LEU A 119 -10.81 6.35 14.05
C LEU A 119 -10.75 7.59 13.15
N LYS A 120 -10.05 8.66 13.53
CA LYS A 120 -9.89 9.86 12.70
C LYS A 120 -9.25 9.58 11.34
N HIS A 121 -8.42 8.54 11.25
CA HIS A 121 -7.74 8.13 10.02
C HIS A 121 -8.49 7.05 9.22
N ILE A 122 -9.59 6.52 9.76
CA ILE A 122 -10.40 5.51 9.10
C ILE A 122 -11.64 6.18 8.50
N ILE A 123 -11.81 6.05 7.17
CA ILE A 123 -12.92 6.65 6.43
C ILE A 123 -13.96 5.62 5.97
N LEU A 124 -13.62 4.33 5.99
CA LEU A 124 -14.52 3.24 5.62
C LEU A 124 -15.23 2.70 6.87
N VAL A 125 -16.09 3.53 7.46
CA VAL A 125 -16.72 3.26 8.75
C VAL A 125 -18.15 2.69 8.62
N TYR A 126 -18.80 2.84 7.46
CA TYR A 126 -20.13 2.32 7.14
C TYR A 126 -21.14 2.45 8.31
N GLY A 127 -21.77 1.35 8.72
CA GLY A 127 -22.75 1.35 9.79
C GLY A 127 -22.24 1.75 11.18
N ALA A 128 -20.95 1.81 11.40
CA ALA A 128 -20.38 2.31 12.65
C ALA A 128 -20.47 3.84 12.80
N PHE A 129 -20.75 4.58 11.72
CA PHE A 129 -20.92 6.03 11.76
C PHE A 129 -22.01 6.44 12.76
N ASP A 130 -23.19 5.81 12.70
CA ASP A 130 -24.31 6.12 13.58
C ASP A 130 -23.96 5.88 15.05
N ALA A 131 -23.21 4.83 15.35
CA ALA A 131 -22.75 4.56 16.72
C ALA A 131 -21.80 5.65 17.25
N VAL A 132 -20.91 6.21 16.40
CA VAL A 132 -20.07 7.35 16.78
C VAL A 132 -20.90 8.60 16.99
N VAL A 133 -21.90 8.86 16.14
CA VAL A 133 -22.85 9.98 16.29
C VAL A 133 -23.59 9.87 17.63
N GLU A 134 -24.16 8.73 17.95
CA GLU A 134 -24.88 8.50 19.22
C GLU A 134 -23.95 8.75 20.43
N LYS A 135 -22.76 8.16 20.43
CA LYS A 135 -21.77 8.35 21.52
C LYS A 135 -21.35 9.82 21.66
N SER A 136 -21.31 10.60 20.59
CA SER A 136 -20.83 11.99 20.60
C SER A 136 -21.64 12.92 21.49
N GLY A 137 -22.89 12.56 21.82
CA GLY A 137 -23.76 13.31 22.72
C GLY A 137 -23.18 13.46 24.14
N SER A 138 -22.45 12.43 24.62
CA SER A 138 -21.90 12.41 25.99
C SER A 138 -20.39 12.12 26.03
N ASN A 139 -19.79 11.64 24.95
CA ASN A 139 -18.37 11.25 24.88
C ASN A 139 -17.58 12.24 24.05
N LEU A 140 -16.62 12.95 24.69
CA LEU A 140 -15.79 13.96 24.04
C LEU A 140 -14.88 13.37 22.96
N HIS A 141 -14.41 12.14 23.13
CA HIS A 141 -13.56 11.46 22.14
C HIS A 141 -14.35 11.12 20.88
N ALA A 142 -15.59 10.59 21.01
CA ALA A 142 -16.48 10.37 19.88
C ALA A 142 -16.79 11.68 19.14
N ARG A 143 -17.05 12.77 19.89
CA ARG A 143 -17.26 14.10 19.31
C ARG A 143 -16.04 14.56 18.50
N SER A 144 -14.83 14.40 19.04
CA SER A 144 -13.59 14.79 18.34
C SER A 144 -13.37 14.00 17.05
N VAL A 145 -13.82 12.73 16.99
CA VAL A 145 -13.79 11.92 15.76
C VAL A 145 -14.72 12.51 14.71
N LEU A 146 -15.97 12.82 15.06
CA LEU A 146 -16.93 13.43 14.12
C LEU A 146 -16.45 14.79 13.61
N GLU A 147 -15.91 15.63 14.48
CA GLU A 147 -15.35 16.93 14.11
C GLU A 147 -14.18 16.77 13.11
N SER A 148 -13.29 15.81 13.36
CA SER A 148 -12.19 15.48 12.46
C SER A 148 -12.67 14.96 11.09
N TRP A 149 -13.68 14.09 11.07
CA TRP A 149 -14.26 13.61 9.82
C TRP A 149 -14.96 14.73 9.05
N ALA A 150 -15.74 15.58 9.75
CA ALA A 150 -16.43 16.72 9.14
C ALA A 150 -15.44 17.75 8.57
N ALA A 151 -14.31 17.96 9.23
CA ALA A 151 -13.25 18.84 8.75
C ALA A 151 -12.39 18.23 7.63
N GLY A 152 -12.58 16.96 7.30
CA GLY A 152 -11.78 16.26 6.28
C GLY A 152 -10.28 16.12 6.66
N GLU A 153 -9.97 16.09 7.95
CA GLU A 153 -8.57 16.08 8.43
C GLU A 153 -7.76 14.91 7.88
N TRP A 154 -8.38 13.74 7.74
CA TRP A 154 -7.78 12.56 7.13
C TRP A 154 -7.22 12.80 5.73
N PHE A 155 -7.74 13.80 5.03
CA PHE A 155 -7.30 14.21 3.70
C PHE A 155 -6.42 15.47 3.76
N LEU A 156 -6.87 16.53 4.43
CA LEU A 156 -6.23 17.84 4.44
C LEU A 156 -4.91 17.87 5.23
N LYS A 157 -4.76 17.00 6.25
CA LYS A 157 -3.54 16.92 7.09
C LYS A 157 -2.51 15.93 6.56
N ARG A 158 -2.68 15.40 5.36
CA ARG A 158 -1.65 14.55 4.74
C ARG A 158 -0.40 15.37 4.42
N PRO A 159 0.80 14.77 4.55
CA PRO A 159 2.02 15.39 4.04
C PRO A 159 1.86 15.66 2.54
N GLY A 160 2.23 16.85 2.08
CA GLY A 160 2.31 17.15 0.66
C GLY A 160 3.40 16.33 -0.04
N PHE A 161 3.42 16.40 -1.36
CA PHE A 161 4.53 15.86 -2.13
C PHE A 161 5.84 16.56 -1.73
N PRO A 162 6.97 15.85 -1.69
CA PRO A 162 8.27 16.48 -1.58
C PRO A 162 8.49 17.46 -2.74
N ASP A 163 9.10 18.61 -2.49
CA ASP A 163 9.38 19.62 -3.51
C ASP A 163 10.18 19.05 -4.68
N LYS A 164 11.08 18.11 -4.39
CA LYS A 164 11.91 17.44 -5.39
C LYS A 164 11.98 15.93 -5.16
N MET A 165 11.89 15.17 -6.25
CA MET A 165 12.00 13.71 -6.22
C MET A 165 12.93 13.25 -7.33
N THR A 166 14.00 12.51 -6.99
CA THR A 166 14.96 11.98 -7.94
C THR A 166 14.72 10.52 -8.25
N PHE A 167 14.80 10.16 -9.53
CA PHE A 167 14.53 8.81 -10.02
C PHE A 167 15.55 8.38 -11.06
N LYS A 168 15.81 7.08 -11.12
CA LYS A 168 16.45 6.41 -12.23
C LYS A 168 15.39 6.03 -13.27
N VAL A 169 15.60 6.40 -14.50
CA VAL A 169 14.65 6.16 -15.60
C VAL A 169 14.72 4.70 -16.05
N PHE A 170 13.59 4.03 -16.15
CA PHE A 170 13.38 2.84 -16.96
C PHE A 170 12.40 3.19 -18.08
N LYS A 171 12.88 3.28 -19.32
CA LYS A 171 12.07 3.68 -20.48
C LYS A 171 11.81 2.51 -21.42
N VAL A 172 10.60 2.45 -21.90
CA VAL A 172 10.17 1.57 -22.98
C VAL A 172 9.63 2.44 -24.13
N ASP A 173 10.19 2.26 -25.31
CA ASP A 173 9.77 3.01 -26.49
C ASP A 173 8.52 2.39 -27.14
N GLY A 174 7.75 3.23 -27.83
CA GLY A 174 6.56 2.84 -28.59
C GLY A 174 5.30 2.68 -27.73
N GLU A 175 4.38 1.86 -28.18
CA GLU A 175 3.09 1.61 -27.51
C GLU A 175 3.21 0.42 -26.57
N ILE A 176 2.80 0.62 -25.33
CA ILE A 176 2.74 -0.39 -24.28
C ILE A 176 1.29 -0.54 -23.84
N ASN A 177 0.72 -1.72 -24.05
CA ASN A 177 -0.66 -2.00 -23.69
C ASN A 177 -0.76 -2.69 -22.32
N THR A 178 -1.96 -2.81 -21.79
CA THR A 178 -2.19 -3.44 -20.49
C THR A 178 -1.89 -4.95 -20.48
N ASP A 179 -1.85 -5.62 -21.62
CA ASP A 179 -1.41 -7.01 -21.71
C ASP A 179 0.11 -7.15 -21.55
N ASP A 180 0.88 -6.12 -21.91
CA ASP A 180 2.32 -6.10 -21.67
C ASP A 180 2.65 -6.02 -20.17
N PHE A 181 1.82 -5.33 -19.39
CA PHE A 181 1.97 -5.27 -17.94
C PHE A 181 1.32 -6.44 -17.18
N SER A 182 0.28 -7.03 -17.76
CA SER A 182 -0.54 -8.09 -17.14
C SER A 182 -1.03 -9.08 -18.19
N PRO A 183 -0.14 -9.96 -18.67
CA PRO A 183 -0.46 -10.87 -19.77
C PRO A 183 -1.66 -11.78 -19.48
N ALA A 184 -2.57 -11.89 -20.45
CA ALA A 184 -3.82 -12.63 -20.30
C ALA A 184 -3.59 -14.13 -19.98
N LYS A 185 -2.52 -14.72 -20.49
CA LYS A 185 -2.15 -16.12 -20.21
C LYS A 185 -1.82 -16.40 -18.73
N HIS A 186 -1.48 -15.35 -17.96
CA HIS A 186 -1.23 -15.43 -16.53
C HIS A 186 -2.39 -14.90 -15.67
N ALA A 187 -3.62 -14.85 -16.22
CA ALA A 187 -4.79 -14.28 -15.53
C ALA A 187 -5.10 -14.93 -14.18
N SER A 188 -4.83 -16.23 -14.02
CA SER A 188 -5.05 -16.95 -12.76
C SER A 188 -4.16 -16.48 -11.60
N THR A 189 -3.03 -15.85 -11.88
CA THR A 189 -2.11 -15.35 -10.85
C THR A 189 -2.40 -13.91 -10.40
N ARG A 190 -3.35 -13.20 -11.04
CA ARG A 190 -3.67 -11.78 -10.76
C ARG A 190 -3.97 -11.45 -9.29
N PRO A 191 -4.60 -12.33 -8.50
CA PRO A 191 -4.82 -12.06 -7.07
C PRO A 191 -3.52 -11.97 -6.27
N ASP A 192 -2.47 -12.65 -6.73
CA ASP A 192 -1.15 -12.64 -6.13
C ASP A 192 -0.25 -11.63 -6.89
N ILE A 193 -0.29 -10.36 -6.46
CA ILE A 193 0.41 -9.27 -7.14
C ILE A 193 1.91 -9.58 -7.34
N PRO A 194 2.68 -10.00 -6.33
CA PRO A 194 4.10 -10.35 -6.50
C PRO A 194 4.34 -11.41 -7.56
N LEU A 195 3.56 -12.49 -7.55
CA LEU A 195 3.71 -13.59 -8.51
C LEU A 195 3.30 -13.15 -9.92
N HIS A 196 2.18 -12.45 -10.05
CA HIS A 196 1.68 -11.98 -11.33
C HIS A 196 2.63 -10.99 -12.01
N SER A 197 3.24 -10.11 -11.22
CA SER A 197 4.16 -9.08 -11.70
C SER A 197 5.43 -9.64 -12.34
N LEU A 198 5.81 -10.90 -12.04
CA LEU A 198 6.96 -11.55 -12.67
C LEU A 198 6.80 -11.72 -14.19
N ALA A 199 5.57 -11.68 -14.70
CA ALA A 199 5.28 -11.77 -16.13
C ALA A 199 5.24 -10.41 -16.83
N MET A 200 5.45 -9.31 -16.10
CA MET A 200 5.42 -7.96 -16.68
C MET A 200 6.51 -7.80 -17.75
N GLY A 201 6.13 -7.38 -18.94
CA GLY A 201 7.05 -7.07 -20.03
C GLY A 201 7.71 -8.29 -20.69
N GLU A 202 7.29 -9.50 -20.39
CA GLU A 202 7.90 -10.74 -20.92
C GLU A 202 8.01 -10.76 -22.46
N THR A 203 7.14 -10.05 -23.15
CA THR A 203 7.13 -9.95 -24.62
C THR A 203 7.63 -8.59 -25.12
N CYS A 204 7.15 -7.50 -24.51
CA CYS A 204 7.38 -6.14 -25.00
C CYS A 204 8.77 -5.58 -24.57
N PHE A 205 9.21 -5.88 -23.36
CA PHE A 205 10.51 -5.42 -22.82
C PHE A 205 11.21 -6.50 -21.99
N PRO A 206 11.59 -7.63 -22.62
CA PRO A 206 12.28 -8.72 -21.91
C PRO A 206 13.56 -8.20 -21.23
N GLY A 207 13.83 -8.65 -20.00
CA GLY A 207 14.94 -8.13 -19.19
C GLY A 207 14.66 -6.81 -18.45
N GLY A 208 13.45 -6.24 -18.63
CA GLY A 208 13.08 -4.97 -17.99
C GLY A 208 12.95 -5.07 -16.47
N ILE A 209 12.38 -6.16 -15.97
CA ILE A 209 12.27 -6.39 -14.53
C ILE A 209 13.65 -6.46 -13.87
N GLU A 210 14.60 -7.16 -14.49
CA GLU A 210 15.98 -7.29 -14.02
C GLU A 210 16.68 -5.91 -14.00
N THR A 211 16.43 -5.09 -15.01
CA THR A 211 16.97 -3.72 -15.09
C THR A 211 16.41 -2.86 -13.96
N ILE A 212 15.09 -2.90 -13.72
CA ILE A 212 14.44 -2.17 -12.62
C ILE A 212 14.99 -2.65 -11.28
N ARG A 213 15.10 -3.97 -11.09
CA ARG A 213 15.64 -4.57 -9.85
C ARG A 213 17.05 -4.08 -9.59
N LYS A 214 17.94 -4.12 -10.60
CA LYS A 214 19.31 -3.63 -10.50
C LYS A 214 19.36 -2.18 -10.04
N PHE A 215 18.56 -1.28 -10.63
CA PHE A 215 18.52 0.12 -10.22
C PHE A 215 18.08 0.30 -8.76
N ARG A 216 17.11 -0.53 -8.31
CA ARG A 216 16.68 -0.50 -6.92
C ARG A 216 17.73 -1.04 -5.95
N GLU A 217 18.46 -2.09 -6.32
CA GLU A 217 19.59 -2.64 -5.55
C GLU A 217 20.75 -1.64 -5.44
N GLU A 218 20.93 -0.78 -6.44
CA GLU A 218 21.86 0.36 -6.43
C GLU A 218 21.36 1.53 -5.54
N GLY A 219 20.17 1.41 -4.91
CA GLY A 219 19.59 2.41 -4.01
C GLY A 219 18.75 3.48 -4.69
N HIS A 220 18.44 3.34 -5.98
CA HIS A 220 17.64 4.30 -6.71
C HIS A 220 16.13 4.01 -6.60
N ARG A 221 15.35 5.08 -6.49
CA ARG A 221 13.92 5.04 -6.86
C ARG A 221 13.83 4.98 -8.37
N VAL A 222 12.92 4.17 -8.90
CA VAL A 222 12.79 3.99 -10.37
C VAL A 222 11.47 4.63 -10.84
N VAL A 223 11.54 5.32 -11.98
CA VAL A 223 10.37 5.82 -12.71
C VAL A 223 10.19 5.02 -13.99
N PHE A 224 8.95 4.58 -14.25
CA PHE A 224 8.58 3.97 -15.52
C PHE A 224 8.27 5.07 -16.54
N VAL A 225 8.94 5.04 -17.70
CA VAL A 225 8.74 6.03 -18.76
C VAL A 225 8.34 5.32 -20.04
N GLY A 226 7.34 5.82 -20.76
CA GLY A 226 6.92 5.26 -22.05
C GLY A 226 6.36 6.30 -23.00
N ASP A 227 6.45 6.05 -24.32
CA ASP A 227 5.91 6.99 -25.32
C ASP A 227 4.37 6.98 -25.27
N VAL A 228 3.75 5.79 -25.33
CA VAL A 228 2.29 5.58 -25.19
C VAL A 228 2.06 4.46 -24.20
N VAL A 229 1.41 4.74 -23.07
CA VAL A 229 1.33 3.81 -21.93
C VAL A 229 -0.11 3.42 -21.62
N GLY A 230 -0.33 2.11 -21.44
CA GLY A 230 -1.55 1.56 -20.84
C GLY A 230 -2.76 1.52 -21.76
N THR A 231 -2.56 1.41 -23.07
CA THR A 231 -3.63 1.17 -24.05
C THR A 231 -4.29 -0.20 -23.84
N GLY A 232 -5.39 -0.46 -24.53
CA GLY A 232 -6.12 -1.72 -24.44
C GLY A 232 -7.16 -1.74 -23.32
N SER A 233 -7.39 -2.91 -22.73
CA SER A 233 -8.48 -3.09 -21.77
C SER A 233 -8.14 -2.59 -20.35
N SER A 234 -9.16 -2.16 -19.61
CA SER A 234 -9.01 -1.76 -18.21
C SER A 234 -8.59 -2.94 -17.32
N ARG A 235 -7.36 -2.90 -16.80
CA ARG A 235 -6.84 -3.96 -15.93
C ARG A 235 -6.11 -3.36 -14.75
N LYS A 236 -6.73 -3.47 -13.58
CA LYS A 236 -6.08 -3.06 -12.33
C LYS A 236 -4.78 -3.83 -12.07
N SER A 237 -4.72 -5.10 -12.49
CA SER A 237 -3.51 -5.93 -12.40
C SER A 237 -2.32 -5.35 -13.17
N ALA A 238 -2.55 -4.64 -14.28
CA ALA A 238 -1.49 -3.95 -15.02
C ALA A 238 -0.82 -2.86 -14.16
N CYS A 239 -1.63 -2.00 -13.54
CA CYS A 239 -1.11 -0.97 -12.63
C CYS A 239 -0.44 -1.58 -11.40
N ASN A 240 -1.02 -2.65 -10.82
CA ASN A 240 -0.43 -3.34 -9.68
C ASN A 240 0.94 -3.95 -10.04
N SER A 241 1.10 -4.53 -11.24
CA SER A 241 2.41 -5.06 -11.69
C SER A 241 3.46 -3.95 -11.81
N VAL A 242 3.10 -2.81 -12.40
CA VAL A 242 4.01 -1.66 -12.48
C VAL A 242 4.38 -1.17 -11.07
N MET A 243 3.37 -0.92 -10.21
CA MET A 243 3.60 -0.48 -8.82
C MET A 243 4.44 -1.47 -8.02
N TRP A 244 4.31 -2.79 -8.27
CA TRP A 244 5.13 -3.79 -7.59
C TRP A 244 6.61 -3.59 -7.88
N HIS A 245 6.98 -3.27 -9.09
CA HIS A 245 8.38 -3.12 -9.48
C HIS A 245 8.98 -1.75 -9.13
N ILE A 246 8.20 -0.66 -9.26
CA ILE A 246 8.72 0.70 -9.07
C ILE A 246 8.24 1.41 -7.81
N GLY A 247 7.22 0.88 -7.12
CA GLY A 247 6.62 1.47 -5.92
C GLY A 247 7.33 1.08 -4.64
N GLU A 248 6.78 1.57 -3.53
CA GLU A 248 7.23 1.36 -2.17
C GLU A 248 6.22 0.52 -1.39
N ASP A 249 6.69 -0.27 -0.44
CA ASP A 249 5.83 -1.09 0.40
C ASP A 249 4.87 -0.19 1.22
N ILE A 250 3.63 -0.64 1.38
CA ILE A 250 2.65 0.06 2.20
C ILE A 250 2.75 -0.52 3.61
N PRO A 251 3.05 0.28 4.64
CA PRO A 251 3.14 -0.22 6.01
C PRO A 251 1.88 -1.00 6.40
N TYR A 252 2.06 -2.14 7.04
CA TYR A 252 0.99 -3.05 7.50
C TYR A 252 0.11 -3.68 6.41
N ILE A 253 0.45 -3.51 5.14
CA ILE A 253 -0.30 -4.10 4.01
C ILE A 253 0.62 -5.03 3.24
N PRO A 254 0.45 -6.35 3.35
CA PRO A 254 1.31 -7.30 2.65
C PRO A 254 1.09 -7.26 1.13
N ASN A 255 2.15 -7.54 0.40
CA ASN A 255 2.14 -7.85 -1.02
C ASN A 255 1.51 -6.80 -1.94
N LYS A 256 1.51 -5.52 -1.52
CA LYS A 256 1.04 -4.39 -2.31
C LYS A 256 1.98 -3.20 -2.13
N ARG A 257 2.22 -2.46 -3.21
CA ARG A 257 3.06 -1.26 -3.23
C ARG A 257 2.30 -0.07 -3.79
N ARG A 258 2.77 1.13 -3.45
CA ARG A 258 2.25 2.43 -3.90
C ARG A 258 3.39 3.40 -4.20
N ALA A 259 3.05 4.64 -4.54
CA ALA A 259 3.98 5.76 -4.76
C ALA A 259 4.96 5.58 -5.94
N GLY A 260 4.75 4.59 -6.82
CA GLY A 260 5.47 4.50 -8.08
C GLY A 260 5.06 5.61 -9.04
N VAL A 261 6.03 6.15 -9.77
CA VAL A 261 5.80 7.22 -10.77
C VAL A 261 5.84 6.64 -12.17
N VAL A 262 4.84 6.99 -12.99
CA VAL A 262 4.75 6.64 -14.41
C VAL A 262 4.72 7.93 -15.22
N ILE A 263 5.67 8.12 -16.14
CA ILE A 263 5.68 9.26 -17.06
C ILE A 263 5.38 8.75 -18.46
N GLY A 264 4.39 9.34 -19.11
CA GLY A 264 4.04 9.00 -20.48
C GLY A 264 3.99 10.23 -21.39
N GLY A 265 4.43 10.08 -22.65
CA GLY A 265 4.10 11.04 -23.68
C GLY A 265 2.58 11.09 -23.89
N LEU A 266 1.97 9.90 -23.86
CA LEU A 266 0.54 9.69 -23.76
C LEU A 266 0.29 8.57 -22.73
N ILE A 267 -0.69 8.73 -21.86
CA ILE A 267 -1.18 7.67 -20.97
C ILE A 267 -2.68 7.50 -21.24
N ALA A 268 -3.08 6.27 -21.57
CA ALA A 268 -4.49 5.97 -21.81
C ALA A 268 -5.33 6.35 -20.57
N PRO A 269 -6.49 7.03 -20.73
CA PRO A 269 -7.24 7.60 -19.62
C PRO A 269 -7.61 6.61 -18.53
N ILE A 270 -7.98 5.40 -18.90
CA ILE A 270 -8.34 4.34 -17.94
C ILE A 270 -7.11 3.89 -17.14
N PHE A 271 -5.96 3.72 -17.81
CA PHE A 271 -4.72 3.35 -17.13
C PHE A 271 -4.24 4.47 -16.22
N PHE A 272 -4.36 5.73 -16.65
CA PHE A 272 -4.06 6.91 -15.84
C PHE A 272 -4.83 6.87 -14.53
N ASN A 273 -6.17 6.83 -14.60
CA ASN A 273 -7.04 6.83 -13.42
C ASN A 273 -6.79 5.58 -12.53
N THR A 274 -6.60 4.40 -13.15
CA THR A 274 -6.33 3.17 -12.38
C THR A 274 -4.98 3.21 -11.68
N THR A 275 -3.98 3.89 -12.25
CA THR A 275 -2.68 4.12 -11.61
C THR A 275 -2.84 5.00 -10.37
N GLU A 276 -3.62 6.08 -10.47
CA GLU A 276 -3.97 6.93 -9.32
C GLU A 276 -4.71 6.13 -8.22
N ASP A 277 -5.74 5.37 -8.59
CA ASP A 277 -6.50 4.50 -7.69
C ASP A 277 -5.63 3.44 -7.00
N SER A 278 -4.53 3.05 -7.64
CA SER A 278 -3.55 2.10 -7.10
C SER A 278 -2.51 2.78 -6.20
N GLY A 279 -2.58 4.10 -6.04
CA GLY A 279 -1.64 4.89 -5.26
C GLY A 279 -0.36 5.24 -6.00
N GLY A 280 -0.35 5.16 -7.34
CA GLY A 280 0.74 5.63 -8.19
C GLY A 280 0.56 7.08 -8.63
N LEU A 281 1.58 7.67 -9.19
CA LEU A 281 1.59 9.03 -9.74
C LEU A 281 1.83 8.98 -11.25
N PRO A 282 0.76 9.03 -12.08
CA PRO A 282 0.91 9.15 -13.53
C PRO A 282 1.10 10.62 -13.93
N LEU A 283 2.08 10.90 -14.78
CA LEU A 283 2.41 12.23 -15.28
C LEU A 283 2.47 12.22 -16.80
N LEU A 284 1.90 13.23 -17.43
CA LEU A 284 2.03 13.48 -18.87
C LEU A 284 3.18 14.48 -19.10
N ALA A 285 4.17 14.09 -19.91
CA ALA A 285 5.30 14.94 -20.25
C ALA A 285 5.95 14.49 -21.56
N GLU A 286 6.71 15.36 -22.20
CA GLU A 286 7.58 15.01 -23.32
C GLU A 286 8.69 14.05 -22.87
N VAL A 287 8.71 12.83 -23.41
CA VAL A 287 9.63 11.76 -22.97
C VAL A 287 10.79 11.50 -23.91
N GLY A 288 10.86 12.19 -25.06
CA GLY A 288 11.85 11.95 -26.11
C GLY A 288 13.31 12.19 -25.67
N ARG A 289 13.54 12.99 -24.64
CA ARG A 289 14.88 13.27 -24.08
C ARG A 289 15.30 12.33 -22.94
N MET A 290 14.44 11.39 -22.54
CA MET A 290 14.70 10.45 -21.45
C MET A 290 15.12 9.10 -21.99
N LYS A 291 16.12 8.46 -21.35
CA LYS A 291 16.62 7.13 -21.70
C LYS A 291 16.77 6.27 -20.46
N THR A 292 16.65 4.96 -20.61
CA THR A 292 16.93 4.02 -19.52
C THR A 292 18.33 4.25 -18.97
N GLY A 293 18.40 4.42 -17.64
CA GLY A 293 19.64 4.69 -16.92
C GLY A 293 19.89 6.17 -16.60
N ASP A 294 19.16 7.11 -17.19
CA ASP A 294 19.26 8.53 -16.84
C ASP A 294 18.81 8.76 -15.38
N LEU A 295 19.42 9.76 -14.73
CA LEU A 295 18.90 10.32 -13.49
C LEU A 295 18.10 11.57 -13.81
N ILE A 296 16.85 11.61 -13.34
CA ILE A 296 15.98 12.78 -13.48
C ILE A 296 15.46 13.23 -12.12
N THR A 297 15.22 14.53 -11.99
CA THR A 297 14.57 15.11 -10.82
C THR A 297 13.25 15.75 -11.23
N LEU A 298 12.17 15.32 -10.58
CA LEU A 298 10.86 15.98 -10.68
C LEU A 298 10.83 17.11 -9.65
N ASP A 299 10.65 18.34 -10.12
CA ASP A 299 10.36 19.50 -9.27
C ASP A 299 8.85 19.70 -9.25
N THR A 300 8.22 19.36 -8.11
CA THR A 300 6.76 19.37 -7.98
C THR A 300 6.20 20.79 -7.79
N GLY A 301 7.04 21.72 -7.37
CA GLY A 301 6.66 23.13 -7.22
C GLY A 301 6.56 23.84 -8.55
N THR A 302 7.49 23.56 -9.48
CA THR A 302 7.55 24.21 -10.81
C THR A 302 6.92 23.37 -11.93
N GLY A 303 6.66 22.07 -11.69
CA GLY A 303 6.22 21.13 -12.73
C GLY A 303 7.30 20.81 -13.76
N GLU A 304 8.57 20.89 -13.37
CA GLU A 304 9.69 20.66 -14.26
C GLU A 304 10.35 19.31 -14.03
N ILE A 305 10.86 18.72 -15.12
CA ILE A 305 11.70 17.52 -15.09
C ILE A 305 13.10 17.95 -15.50
N LEU A 306 14.04 17.73 -14.59
CA LEU A 306 15.44 18.14 -14.74
C LEU A 306 16.32 16.90 -15.00
N ASN A 307 17.34 17.04 -15.83
CA ASN A 307 18.40 16.04 -15.96
C ASN A 307 19.43 16.17 -14.82
N GLU A 308 20.44 15.32 -14.82
CA GLU A 308 21.52 15.31 -13.81
C GLU A 308 22.33 16.62 -13.78
N ALA A 309 22.41 17.31 -14.91
CA ALA A 309 23.07 18.63 -15.03
C ALA A 309 22.18 19.79 -14.50
N GLY A 310 20.94 19.52 -14.11
CA GLY A 310 19.98 20.55 -13.69
C GLY A 310 19.28 21.28 -14.82
N GLU A 311 19.39 20.80 -16.07
CA GLU A 311 18.70 21.38 -17.20
C GLU A 311 17.27 20.84 -17.29
N VAL A 312 16.31 21.71 -17.60
CA VAL A 312 14.92 21.33 -17.84
C VAL A 312 14.83 20.53 -19.15
N ILE A 313 14.40 19.25 -19.04
CA ILE A 313 14.24 18.36 -20.19
C ILE A 313 12.79 18.16 -20.59
N ALA A 314 11.85 18.37 -19.68
CA ALA A 314 10.41 18.30 -19.92
C ALA A 314 9.64 19.07 -18.84
N ARG A 315 8.34 19.23 -19.03
CA ARG A 315 7.41 19.82 -18.06
C ARG A 315 6.19 18.93 -17.91
N PHE A 316 5.59 18.95 -16.74
CA PHE A 316 4.33 18.26 -16.45
C PHE A 316 3.39 19.17 -15.67
N GLU A 317 2.10 18.88 -15.75
CA GLU A 317 1.08 19.52 -14.92
C GLU A 317 0.37 18.43 -14.10
N PHE A 318 0.17 18.69 -12.81
CA PHE A 318 -0.74 17.86 -12.03
C PHE A 318 -2.16 18.11 -12.51
N LYS A 319 -2.92 17.04 -12.77
CA LYS A 319 -4.34 17.17 -12.94
C LYS A 319 -4.99 17.72 -11.66
N PRO A 320 -6.14 18.45 -11.77
CA PRO A 320 -6.63 19.29 -10.66
C PRO A 320 -6.93 18.53 -9.37
N PRO A 321 -7.24 19.25 -8.31
CA PRO A 321 -6.71 19.23 -6.95
C PRO A 321 -7.07 18.01 -6.10
N THR A 322 -7.71 17.00 -6.62
CA THR A 322 -8.00 15.75 -5.88
C THR A 322 -6.75 14.92 -5.56
N LEU A 323 -5.60 15.28 -6.13
CA LEU A 323 -4.37 14.47 -6.10
C LEU A 323 -3.16 15.19 -5.49
N ARG A 324 -3.32 16.42 -5.05
CA ARG A 324 -2.26 17.18 -4.38
C ARG A 324 -2.21 16.93 -2.89
#